data_7778f22611887714b40c83233b36e7eb
#
_entry.id   7778f22611887714b40c83233b36e7eb
#
_cell.length_a   1.000
_cell.length_b   1.000
_cell.length_c   1.000
_cell.angle_alpha   90.00
_cell.angle_beta   90.00
_cell.angle_gamma   90.00
#
_symmetry.space_group_name_H-M   'P 1'
#
loop_
_entity.id
_entity.type
_entity.pdbx_description
1 polymer ?
#
loop_
_entity_poly.entity_id
_entity_poly.type
_entity_poly.pdbx_seq_one_letter_code
_entity_poly.pdbx_strand_id
1 'polypeptide(L)'
;MNELELKYGCNPNQKPARVFMKNGAALPFTVLNGKPGYINLLDAFSSWQLVRELKEATGLPAAASFKHVSPAGAALGLPLDEVDKRVYFVAPGAALSPIACAYIRARGADRLCSYGDWAAL
;
A
#
# COMPACT_ATOMS: atom_id res chain seq x y z
N MET A 1 11.81 -15.33 -11.23
CA MET A 1 11.55 -16.07 -9.98
C MET A 1 10.14 -16.65 -10.07
N ASN A 2 10.05 -17.96 -9.95
CA ASN A 2 8.74 -18.65 -10.10
C ASN A 2 8.10 -19.01 -8.76
N GLU A 3 8.84 -18.84 -7.69
CA GLU A 3 8.39 -19.17 -6.34
C GLU A 3 9.10 -18.26 -5.33
N LEU A 4 8.40 -17.90 -4.26
CA LEU A 4 8.95 -17.13 -3.15
C LEU A 4 8.53 -17.77 -1.83
N GLU A 5 9.51 -18.06 -0.98
CA GLU A 5 9.24 -18.49 0.39
C GLU A 5 8.71 -17.32 1.23
N LEU A 6 7.60 -17.55 1.91
CA LEU A 6 6.97 -16.57 2.79
C LEU A 6 7.48 -16.73 4.22
N LYS A 7 7.34 -15.66 5.01
CA LYS A 7 7.70 -15.67 6.43
C LYS A 7 6.92 -16.74 7.19
N TYR A 8 5.62 -16.87 6.92
CA TYR A 8 4.69 -17.90 7.38
C TYR A 8 3.39 -17.80 6.57
N GLY A 9 2.43 -18.72 6.78
CA GLY A 9 1.10 -18.65 6.18
C GLY A 9 0.18 -17.64 6.86
N CYS A 10 -1.07 -18.02 7.14
CA CYS A 10 -2.01 -17.14 7.86
C CYS A 10 -1.58 -16.87 9.31
N ASN A 11 -0.97 -17.84 9.95
CA ASN A 11 -0.51 -17.75 11.33
C ASN A 11 0.99 -18.07 11.44
N PRO A 12 1.70 -17.54 12.46
CA PRO A 12 3.15 -17.71 12.60
C PRO A 12 3.63 -19.17 12.68
N ASN A 13 2.81 -20.09 13.10
CA ASN A 13 3.13 -21.51 13.19
C ASN A 13 2.99 -22.27 11.86
N GLN A 14 2.42 -21.64 10.84
CA GLN A 14 2.21 -22.28 9.53
C GLN A 14 3.47 -22.13 8.67
N LYS A 15 4.40 -23.02 8.85
CA LYS A 15 5.67 -23.10 8.11
C LYS A 15 5.93 -24.52 7.64
N PRO A 16 6.55 -24.73 6.47
CA PRO A 16 6.91 -23.68 5.49
C PRO A 16 5.69 -23.12 4.77
N ALA A 17 5.82 -21.91 4.22
CA ALA A 17 4.82 -21.27 3.37
C ALA A 17 5.49 -20.67 2.14
N ARG A 18 4.81 -20.73 1.00
CA ARG A 18 5.32 -20.22 -0.27
C ARG A 18 4.22 -19.70 -1.17
N VAL A 19 4.58 -18.79 -2.06
CA VAL A 19 3.71 -18.32 -3.15
C VAL A 19 4.32 -18.72 -4.50
N PHE A 20 3.46 -19.15 -5.41
CA PHE A 20 3.84 -19.55 -6.76
C PHE A 20 2.65 -19.39 -7.71
N MET A 21 2.93 -19.35 -9.01
CA MET A 21 1.88 -19.35 -10.02
C MET A 21 1.49 -20.79 -10.37
N LYS A 22 0.20 -21.11 -10.41
CA LYS A 22 -0.34 -22.45 -10.74
C LYS A 22 0.22 -23.04 -12.04
N ASN A 23 0.46 -22.18 -13.03
CA ASN A 23 0.98 -22.57 -14.33
C ASN A 23 2.50 -22.64 -14.39
N GLY A 24 3.21 -22.48 -13.27
CA GLY A 24 4.66 -22.45 -13.20
C GLY A 24 5.31 -21.20 -13.76
N ALA A 25 4.54 -20.18 -14.13
CA ALA A 25 5.07 -18.92 -14.62
C ALA A 25 5.81 -18.13 -13.54
N ALA A 26 6.54 -17.11 -13.96
CA ALA A 26 7.18 -16.17 -13.04
C ALA A 26 6.14 -15.44 -12.21
N LEU A 27 6.51 -15.10 -10.97
CA LEU A 27 5.68 -14.24 -10.11
C LEU A 27 5.52 -12.85 -10.73
N PRO A 28 4.30 -12.25 -10.68
CA PRO A 28 4.04 -10.95 -11.29
C PRO A 28 4.55 -9.77 -10.45
N PHE A 29 5.43 -9.99 -9.49
CA PHE A 29 6.00 -8.97 -8.62
C PHE A 29 7.43 -9.34 -8.22
N THR A 30 8.15 -8.34 -7.72
CA THR A 30 9.51 -8.51 -7.18
C THR A 30 9.58 -7.91 -5.78
N VAL A 31 10.15 -8.66 -4.85
CA VAL A 31 10.43 -8.15 -3.50
C VAL A 31 11.80 -7.47 -3.52
N LEU A 32 11.81 -6.18 -3.27
CA LEU A 32 13.04 -5.38 -3.25
C LEU A 32 13.74 -5.41 -1.89
N ASN A 33 12.97 -5.58 -0.82
CA ASN A 33 13.51 -5.60 0.54
C ASN A 33 12.59 -6.38 1.48
N GLY A 34 13.16 -7.04 2.47
CA GLY A 34 12.43 -7.79 3.49
C GLY A 34 11.90 -9.15 3.04
N LYS A 35 11.16 -9.81 3.90
CA LYS A 35 10.52 -11.11 3.65
C LYS A 35 9.03 -10.99 3.98
N PRO A 36 8.14 -10.91 2.98
CA PRO A 36 6.72 -10.75 3.22
C PRO A 36 6.09 -12.02 3.78
N GLY A 37 5.03 -11.86 4.54
CA GLY A 37 4.12 -12.94 4.91
C GLY A 37 2.91 -13.00 3.98
N TYR A 38 2.05 -13.98 4.20
CA TYR A 38 0.83 -14.17 3.41
C TYR A 38 -0.09 -12.94 3.43
N ILE A 39 -0.35 -12.40 4.61
CA ILE A 39 -1.24 -11.23 4.76
C ILE A 39 -0.65 -9.99 4.08
N ASN A 40 0.68 -9.82 4.11
CA ASN A 40 1.34 -8.72 3.41
C ASN A 40 1.09 -8.78 1.89
N LEU A 41 1.09 -9.96 1.29
CA LEU A 41 0.78 -10.11 -0.12
C LEU A 41 -0.69 -9.86 -0.44
N LEU A 42 -1.62 -10.24 0.45
CA LEU A 42 -3.03 -9.89 0.30
C LEU A 42 -3.24 -8.38 0.35
N ASP A 43 -2.58 -7.69 1.30
CA ASP A 43 -2.59 -6.23 1.36
C ASP A 43 -2.01 -5.62 0.08
N ALA A 44 -0.87 -6.13 -0.39
CA ALA A 44 -0.21 -5.64 -1.59
C ALA A 44 -1.11 -5.71 -2.82
N PHE A 45 -1.70 -6.87 -3.08
CA PHE A 45 -2.53 -7.07 -4.27
C PHE A 45 -3.84 -6.31 -4.21
N SER A 46 -4.50 -6.29 -3.05
CA SER A 46 -5.77 -5.57 -2.88
C SER A 46 -5.57 -4.07 -2.95
N SER A 47 -4.54 -3.53 -2.30
CA SER A 47 -4.25 -2.11 -2.33
C SER A 47 -3.79 -1.64 -3.72
N TRP A 48 -3.01 -2.45 -4.42
CA TRP A 48 -2.59 -2.16 -5.79
C TRP A 48 -3.77 -2.07 -6.75
N GLN A 49 -4.74 -2.99 -6.65
CA GLN A 49 -5.96 -2.94 -7.46
C GLN A 49 -6.72 -1.63 -7.24
N LEU A 50 -6.91 -1.22 -6.00
CA LEU A 50 -7.60 0.02 -5.66
C LEU A 50 -6.89 1.25 -6.23
N VAL A 51 -5.58 1.35 -6.03
CA VAL A 51 -4.76 2.47 -6.53
C VAL A 51 -4.80 2.53 -8.05
N ARG A 52 -4.69 1.39 -8.72
CA ARG A 52 -4.76 1.30 -10.18
C ARG A 52 -6.11 1.77 -10.70
N GLU A 53 -7.22 1.31 -10.11
CA GLU A 53 -8.57 1.74 -10.50
C GLU A 53 -8.77 3.24 -10.30
N LEU A 54 -8.33 3.80 -9.19
CA LEU A 54 -8.39 5.23 -8.93
C LEU A 54 -7.61 6.03 -9.96
N LYS A 55 -6.40 5.61 -10.29
CA LYS A 55 -5.57 6.26 -11.30
C LYS A 55 -6.20 6.17 -12.70
N GLU A 56 -6.70 5.02 -13.09
CA GLU A 56 -7.35 4.82 -14.38
C GLU A 56 -8.63 5.66 -14.50
N ALA A 57 -9.44 5.75 -13.45
CA ALA A 57 -10.68 6.51 -13.42
C ALA A 57 -10.48 8.02 -13.42
N THR A 58 -9.43 8.52 -12.78
CA THR A 58 -9.24 9.97 -12.54
C THR A 58 -8.10 10.58 -13.34
N GLY A 59 -7.15 9.79 -13.82
CA GLY A 59 -5.91 10.28 -14.43
C GLY A 59 -4.93 10.89 -13.42
N LEU A 60 -5.20 10.85 -12.14
CA LEU A 60 -4.39 11.43 -11.08
C LEU A 60 -3.58 10.35 -10.33
N PRO A 61 -2.40 10.70 -9.79
CA PRO A 61 -1.73 9.82 -8.85
C PRO A 61 -2.64 9.45 -7.68
N ALA A 62 -2.58 8.20 -7.24
CA ALA A 62 -3.42 7.70 -6.17
C ALA A 62 -2.59 6.92 -5.16
N ALA A 63 -3.04 6.90 -3.92
CA ALA A 63 -2.44 6.12 -2.85
C ALA A 63 -3.52 5.45 -2.00
N ALA A 64 -3.18 4.35 -1.37
CA ALA A 64 -4.05 3.66 -0.42
C ALA A 64 -3.24 3.20 0.79
N SER A 65 -3.89 3.21 1.95
CA SER A 65 -3.40 2.64 3.19
C SER A 65 -4.29 1.46 3.56
N PHE A 66 -3.68 0.28 3.71
CA PHE A 66 -4.39 -0.96 4.02
C PHE A 66 -3.98 -1.51 5.37
N LYS A 67 -4.94 -2.05 6.07
CA LYS A 67 -4.73 -2.78 7.33
C LYS A 67 -5.66 -3.98 7.36
N HIS A 68 -5.11 -5.16 7.70
CA HIS A 68 -5.87 -6.42 7.74
C HIS A 68 -6.68 -6.66 6.44
N VAL A 69 -6.04 -6.45 5.30
CA VAL A 69 -6.61 -6.64 3.95
C VAL A 69 -7.83 -5.74 3.68
N SER A 70 -7.94 -4.61 4.39
CA SER A 70 -9.00 -3.63 4.20
C SER A 70 -8.43 -2.23 4.03
N PRO A 71 -9.07 -1.36 3.21
CA PRO A 71 -8.62 0.01 3.07
C PRO A 71 -8.92 0.80 4.35
N ALA A 72 -7.88 1.38 4.96
CA ALA A 72 -8.01 2.37 6.01
C ALA A 72 -8.17 3.78 5.44
N GLY A 73 -7.65 4.00 4.23
CA GLY A 73 -7.79 5.24 3.50
C GLY A 73 -7.33 5.10 2.07
N ALA A 74 -7.88 5.92 1.19
CA ALA A 74 -7.47 6.05 -0.20
C ALA A 74 -7.63 7.51 -0.63
N ALA A 75 -6.73 8.01 -1.47
CA ALA A 75 -6.75 9.40 -1.88
C ALA A 75 -6.05 9.65 -3.21
N LEU A 76 -6.34 10.80 -3.79
CA LEU A 76 -5.75 11.29 -5.02
C LEU A 76 -4.66 12.33 -4.74
N GLY A 77 -3.76 12.52 -5.69
CA GLY A 77 -2.65 13.45 -5.62
C GLY A 77 -3.04 14.91 -5.84
N LEU A 78 -4.03 15.39 -5.12
CA LEU A 78 -4.41 16.81 -5.11
C LEU A 78 -3.52 17.59 -4.15
N PRO A 79 -3.16 18.86 -4.48
CA PRO A 79 -2.36 19.69 -3.60
C PRO A 79 -2.94 19.81 -2.19
N LEU A 80 -2.07 19.89 -1.18
CA LEU A 80 -2.45 20.19 0.19
C LEU A 80 -2.43 21.72 0.38
N ASP A 81 -3.54 22.28 0.88
CA ASP A 81 -3.56 23.66 1.32
C ASP A 81 -2.93 23.80 2.72
N GLU A 82 -2.89 25.02 3.25
CA GLU A 82 -2.28 25.29 4.57
C GLU A 82 -3.08 24.63 5.73
N VAL A 83 -4.38 24.46 5.56
CA VAL A 83 -5.21 23.76 6.54
C VAL A 83 -4.91 22.26 6.50
N ASP A 84 -4.87 21.67 5.31
CA ASP A 84 -4.53 20.27 5.11
C ASP A 84 -3.15 19.94 5.71
N LYS A 85 -2.15 20.79 5.45
CA LYS A 85 -0.80 20.61 6.00
C LYS A 85 -0.81 20.58 7.52
N ARG A 86 -1.57 21.45 8.16
CA ARG A 86 -1.70 21.45 9.62
C ARG A 86 -2.40 20.21 10.13
N VAL A 87 -3.48 19.79 9.47
CA VAL A 87 -4.24 18.58 9.84
C VAL A 87 -3.37 17.33 9.73
N TYR A 88 -2.53 17.24 8.68
CA TYR A 88 -1.67 16.09 8.43
C TYR A 88 -0.25 16.22 9.02
N PHE A 89 0.01 17.24 9.81
CA PHE A 89 1.34 17.52 10.41
C PHE A 89 2.47 17.64 9.40
N VAL A 90 2.20 18.28 8.28
CA VAL A 90 3.18 18.59 7.26
C VAL A 90 3.78 19.95 7.52
N ALA A 91 5.10 20.09 7.43
CA ALA A 91 5.77 21.38 7.60
C ALA A 91 5.27 22.42 6.57
N PRO A 92 5.02 23.67 6.98
CA PRO A 92 4.42 24.69 6.10
C PRO A 92 5.16 24.92 4.79
N GLY A 93 6.49 24.82 4.80
CA GLY A 93 7.34 25.03 3.62
C GLY A 93 7.67 23.78 2.81
N ALA A 94 7.09 22.62 3.15
CA ALA A 94 7.42 21.38 2.47
C ALA A 94 6.94 21.38 1.02
N ALA A 95 7.86 21.09 0.09
CA ALA A 95 7.54 20.84 -1.31
C ALA A 95 7.13 19.39 -1.48
N LEU A 96 5.89 19.15 -1.93
CA LEU A 96 5.31 17.83 -2.08
C LEU A 96 4.99 17.54 -3.53
N SER A 97 5.41 16.36 -4.01
CA SER A 97 4.96 15.84 -5.30
C SER A 97 3.48 15.42 -5.22
N PRO A 98 2.78 15.32 -6.36
CA PRO A 98 1.39 14.82 -6.35
C PRO A 98 1.23 13.46 -5.68
N ILE A 99 2.15 12.52 -5.90
CA ILE A 99 2.08 11.20 -5.26
C ILE A 99 2.30 11.29 -3.75
N ALA A 100 3.16 12.20 -3.28
CA ALA A 100 3.34 12.43 -1.85
C ALA A 100 2.06 13.00 -1.22
N CYS A 101 1.36 13.90 -1.90
CA CYS A 101 0.06 14.41 -1.46
C CYS A 101 -0.98 13.29 -1.34
N ALA A 102 -1.05 12.39 -2.33
CA ALA A 102 -1.94 11.24 -2.29
C ALA A 102 -1.63 10.33 -1.08
N TYR A 103 -0.36 10.03 -0.86
CA TYR A 103 0.10 9.21 0.27
C TYR A 103 -0.27 9.83 1.63
N ILE A 104 0.01 11.12 1.80
CA ILE A 104 -0.31 11.85 3.04
C ILE A 104 -1.81 11.81 3.32
N ARG A 105 -2.64 12.09 2.29
CA ARG A 105 -4.10 12.05 2.42
C ARG A 105 -4.62 10.65 2.74
N ALA A 106 -4.12 9.63 2.08
CA ALA A 106 -4.54 8.24 2.29
C ALA A 106 -4.26 7.78 3.71
N ARG A 107 -3.05 8.02 4.22
CA ARG A 107 -2.68 7.67 5.60
C ARG A 107 -3.33 8.56 6.64
N GLY A 108 -3.55 9.82 6.32
CA GLY A 108 -4.20 10.78 7.21
C GLY A 108 -5.70 10.55 7.40
N ALA A 109 -6.35 9.78 6.53
CA ALA A 109 -7.76 9.48 6.63
C ALA A 109 -8.11 8.73 7.93
N ASP A 110 -7.26 7.78 8.33
CA ASP A 110 -7.34 7.10 9.62
C ASP A 110 -5.94 6.81 10.15
N ARG A 111 -5.43 7.69 11.00
CA ARG A 111 -4.06 7.58 11.52
C ARG A 111 -3.85 6.38 12.43
N LEU A 112 -4.85 5.97 13.18
CA LEU A 112 -4.73 4.82 14.07
C LEU A 112 -4.61 3.53 13.26
N CYS A 113 -5.44 3.36 12.24
CA CYS A 113 -5.37 2.22 11.35
C CYS A 113 -4.14 2.25 10.45
N SER A 114 -3.57 3.43 10.18
CA SER A 114 -2.35 3.57 9.39
C SER A 114 -1.06 3.28 10.16
N TYR A 115 -1.13 3.02 11.45
CA TYR A 115 0.02 2.53 12.20
C TYR A 115 0.31 1.08 11.84
N GLY A 116 1.49 0.83 11.28
CA GLY A 116 1.86 -0.50 10.79
C GLY A 116 1.06 -0.96 9.58
N ASP A 117 0.60 -0.04 8.75
CA ASP A 117 -0.17 -0.30 7.54
C ASP A 117 0.69 -0.81 6.38
N TRP A 118 0.01 -1.24 5.34
CA TRP A 118 0.53 -1.42 3.99
C TRP A 118 0.14 -0.20 3.15
N ALA A 119 1.09 0.43 2.51
CA ALA A 119 0.81 1.55 1.61
C ALA A 119 1.06 1.15 0.15
N ALA A 120 0.12 1.46 -0.73
CA ALA A 120 0.26 1.35 -2.17
C ALA A 120 0.20 2.75 -2.79
N LEU A 121 1.04 2.96 -3.82
CA LEU A 121 1.21 4.24 -4.52
C LEU A 121 1.15 4.04 -6.03
#